data_1d2f0ff61feaca32e21f02adc4a86f93
#
_entry.id   1d2f0ff61feaca32e21f02adc4a86f93
#
_cell.length_a   1.000
_cell.length_b   1.000
_cell.length_c   1.000
_cell.angle_alpha   90.00
_cell.angle_beta   90.00
_cell.angle_gamma   90.00
#
_symmetry.space_group_name_H-M   'P 1'
#
loop_
_entity.id
_entity.type
_entity.pdbx_description
1 polymer ?
#
loop_
_entity_poly.entity_id
_entity_poly.type
_entity_poly.pdbx_seq_one_letter_code
_entity_poly.pdbx_strand_id
1 'polypeptide(L)'
;MLKYIKFSKPQQIPADATVIFVADMFVDEYVGGAELTTDALITSSPCNIFKVRSKDLTVELLSQGLDKHWIFCNYAAINLELISWITDNVSYSIIEYDYKYCKFRSAELHAATEGHKCDCGVTQR
;
A
#
# COMPACT_ATOMS: atom_id res chain seq x y z
N MET A 1 7.75 32.19 -10.45
CA MET A 1 7.60 31.56 -10.41
C MET A 1 7.44 30.79 -10.01
N LEU A 2 7.24 30.58 -9.61
CA LEU A 2 7.15 29.79 -9.23
C LEU A 2 7.02 28.82 -9.32
N LYS A 3 7.18 28.54 -9.60
CA LYS A 3 7.20 27.57 -9.78
C LYS A 3 7.17 26.76 -9.12
N TYR A 4 7.12 26.64 -8.65
CA TYR A 4 7.14 25.86 -8.05
C TYR A 4 6.48 25.30 -7.59
N ILE A 5 6.30 25.82 -7.79
CA ILE A 5 5.78 25.11 -7.37
C ILE A 5 5.63 23.86 -7.24
N LYS A 6 6.23 23.53 -7.20
CA LYS A 6 6.40 22.32 -6.95
C LYS A 6 5.99 21.86 -5.77
N PHE A 7 5.43 22.63 -5.09
CA PHE A 7 4.78 22.21 -3.93
C PHE A 7 3.47 21.70 -4.39
N SER A 8 3.39 20.42 -4.66
CA SER A 8 2.10 19.79 -4.82
C SER A 8 1.28 20.12 -3.58
N LYS A 9 0.05 20.46 -3.76
CA LYS A 9 -0.86 20.61 -2.65
C LYS A 9 -0.90 19.32 -1.87
N PRO A 10 -0.99 19.35 -0.54
CA PRO A 10 -1.23 18.14 0.23
C PRO A 10 -2.50 17.48 -0.26
N GLN A 11 -2.49 16.16 -0.37
CA GLN A 11 -3.68 15.43 -0.76
C GLN A 11 -4.76 15.61 0.28
N GLN A 12 -5.99 15.67 -0.18
CA GLN A 12 -7.15 15.70 0.71
C GLN A 12 -8.06 14.55 0.35
N ILE A 13 -8.50 13.82 1.38
CA ILE A 13 -9.39 12.69 1.17
C ILE A 13 -10.81 13.22 1.01
N PRO A 14 -11.51 12.88 -0.09
CA PRO A 14 -12.90 13.31 -0.26
C PRO A 14 -13.77 12.82 0.89
N ALA A 15 -14.67 13.65 1.35
CA ALA A 15 -15.53 13.31 2.48
C ALA A 15 -16.41 12.08 2.20
N ASP A 16 -16.78 11.87 0.93
CA ASP A 16 -17.63 10.75 0.55
C ASP A 16 -16.86 9.46 0.28
N ALA A 17 -15.53 9.49 0.31
CA ALA A 17 -14.75 8.28 0.19
C ALA A 17 -14.89 7.45 1.47
N THR A 18 -15.17 6.16 1.33
CA THR A 18 -15.35 5.29 2.49
C THR A 18 -14.20 4.32 2.66
N VAL A 19 -13.47 4.03 1.58
CA VAL A 19 -12.35 3.10 1.57
C VAL A 19 -11.17 3.77 0.87
N ILE A 20 -9.99 3.60 1.43
CA ILE A 20 -8.77 4.15 0.86
C ILE A 20 -7.82 3.01 0.55
N PHE A 21 -7.38 2.94 -0.72
CA PHE A 21 -6.38 1.97 -1.13
C PHE A 21 -5.01 2.63 -1.13
N VAL A 22 -4.05 1.97 -0.49
CA VAL A 22 -2.66 2.41 -0.45
C VAL A 22 -1.81 1.40 -1.19
N ALA A 23 -1.03 1.87 -2.15
CA ALA A 23 -0.12 1.02 -2.92
C ALA A 23 1.10 1.83 -3.35
N ASP A 24 2.18 1.12 -3.66
CA ASP A 24 3.39 1.77 -4.16
C ASP A 24 3.13 2.40 -5.53
N MET A 25 2.34 1.72 -6.36
CA MET A 25 1.94 2.19 -7.69
C MET A 25 0.55 1.69 -8.00
N PHE A 26 -0.12 2.41 -8.90
CA PHE A 26 -1.41 2.01 -9.44
C PHE A 26 -1.29 1.80 -10.95
N VAL A 27 -2.34 1.26 -11.57
CA VAL A 27 -2.31 0.84 -12.97
C VAL A 27 -1.99 1.98 -13.93
N ASP A 28 -2.33 3.21 -13.59
CA ASP A 28 -2.04 4.38 -14.42
C ASP A 28 -0.56 4.76 -14.40
N GLU A 29 0.22 4.20 -13.47
CA GLU A 29 1.67 4.43 -13.40
C GLU A 29 2.46 3.22 -13.89
N TYR A 30 1.98 2.02 -13.63
CA TYR A 30 2.68 0.79 -13.96
C TYR A 30 1.68 -0.35 -14.08
N VAL A 31 1.78 -1.13 -15.14
CA VAL A 31 0.84 -2.23 -15.38
C VAL A 31 1.54 -3.55 -15.09
N GLY A 32 1.34 -4.06 -13.88
CA GLY A 32 1.82 -5.36 -13.46
C GLY A 32 0.68 -6.16 -12.85
N GLY A 33 0.97 -7.37 -12.40
CA GLY A 33 -0.07 -8.26 -11.85
C GLY A 33 -0.78 -7.66 -10.66
N ALA A 34 -0.01 -7.11 -9.71
CA ALA A 34 -0.59 -6.53 -8.50
C ALA A 34 -1.42 -5.29 -8.83
N GLU A 35 -0.93 -4.43 -9.73
CA GLU A 35 -1.63 -3.21 -10.11
C GLU A 35 -2.94 -3.53 -10.83
N LEU A 36 -2.93 -4.52 -11.71
CA LEU A 36 -4.13 -4.94 -12.43
C LEU A 36 -5.17 -5.54 -11.46
N THR A 37 -4.72 -6.34 -10.50
CA THR A 37 -5.62 -6.93 -9.50
C THR A 37 -6.23 -5.85 -8.63
N THR A 38 -5.42 -4.90 -8.18
CA THR A 38 -5.90 -3.77 -7.38
C THR A 38 -6.93 -2.95 -8.16
N ASP A 39 -6.64 -2.67 -9.44
CA ASP A 39 -7.56 -1.91 -10.28
C ASP A 39 -8.89 -2.65 -10.45
N ALA A 40 -8.85 -3.97 -10.63
CA ALA A 40 -10.07 -4.75 -10.74
C ALA A 40 -10.89 -4.69 -9.47
N LEU A 41 -10.25 -4.75 -8.31
CA LEU A 41 -10.95 -4.63 -7.03
C LEU A 41 -11.60 -3.25 -6.88
N ILE A 42 -10.87 -2.21 -7.24
CA ILE A 42 -11.38 -0.84 -7.13
C ILE A 42 -12.58 -0.64 -8.06
N THR A 43 -12.44 -1.05 -9.33
CA THR A 43 -13.50 -0.81 -10.31
C THR A 43 -14.74 -1.63 -10.06
N SER A 44 -14.62 -2.80 -9.43
CA SER A 44 -15.76 -3.65 -9.11
C SER A 44 -16.41 -3.32 -7.78
N SER A 45 -15.81 -2.44 -6.99
CA SER A 45 -16.31 -2.12 -5.66
C SER A 45 -17.51 -1.18 -5.75
N PRO A 46 -18.56 -1.40 -4.91
CA PRO A 46 -19.65 -0.44 -4.82
C PRO A 46 -19.32 0.78 -3.96
N CYS A 47 -18.16 0.78 -3.29
CA CYS A 47 -17.77 1.86 -2.41
C CYS A 47 -17.10 2.99 -3.17
N ASN A 48 -17.12 4.19 -2.61
CA ASN A 48 -16.34 5.30 -3.11
C ASN A 48 -14.92 5.15 -2.60
N ILE A 49 -13.98 4.96 -3.51
CA ILE A 49 -12.60 4.63 -3.16
C ILE A 49 -11.68 5.78 -3.54
N PHE A 50 -10.77 6.10 -2.64
CA PHE A 50 -9.70 7.05 -2.88
C PHE A 50 -8.37 6.30 -2.88
N LYS A 51 -7.47 6.65 -3.82
CA LYS A 51 -6.18 5.98 -3.97
C LYS A 51 -5.06 6.87 -3.45
N VAL A 52 -4.15 6.28 -2.67
CA VAL A 52 -2.98 6.99 -2.14
C VAL A 52 -1.75 6.14 -2.42
N ARG A 53 -0.69 6.76 -2.93
CA ARG A 53 0.58 6.05 -3.07
C ARG A 53 1.25 5.97 -1.71
N SER A 54 1.89 4.84 -1.43
CA SER A 54 2.50 4.63 -0.11
C SER A 54 3.54 5.69 0.24
N LYS A 55 4.25 6.21 -0.76
CA LYS A 55 5.27 7.25 -0.54
C LYS A 55 4.67 8.59 -0.13
N ASP A 56 3.38 8.81 -0.39
CA ASP A 56 2.70 10.07 -0.07
C ASP A 56 2.00 10.03 1.28
N LEU A 57 2.07 8.90 1.97
CA LEU A 57 1.36 8.71 3.23
C LEU A 57 2.00 9.50 4.35
N THR A 58 1.20 10.24 5.09
CA THR A 58 1.64 11.04 6.25
C THR A 58 0.62 10.87 7.37
N VAL A 59 1.02 11.26 8.58
CA VAL A 59 0.09 11.25 9.72
C VAL A 59 -1.09 12.19 9.44
N GLU A 60 -0.83 13.32 8.83
CA GLU A 60 -1.88 14.28 8.49
C GLU A 60 -2.91 13.66 7.55
N LEU A 61 -2.45 12.94 6.53
CA LEU A 61 -3.36 12.30 5.58
C LEU A 61 -4.13 11.18 6.26
N LEU A 62 -3.45 10.35 7.05
CA LEU A 62 -4.11 9.28 7.80
C LEU A 62 -5.17 9.82 8.74
N SER A 63 -4.89 10.96 9.37
CA SER A 63 -5.81 11.57 10.32
C SER A 63 -7.10 12.04 9.65
N GLN A 64 -7.06 12.36 8.37
CA GLN A 64 -8.27 12.74 7.63
C GLN A 64 -9.21 11.55 7.42
N GLY A 65 -8.70 10.34 7.51
CA GLY A 65 -9.48 9.13 7.21
C GLY A 65 -9.62 8.18 8.36
N LEU A 66 -9.61 8.66 9.61
CA LEU A 66 -9.77 7.77 10.76
C LEU A 66 -11.14 7.09 10.81
N ASP A 67 -12.13 7.69 10.17
CA ASP A 67 -13.48 7.12 10.08
C ASP A 67 -13.64 6.21 8.86
N LYS A 68 -12.59 5.99 8.09
CA LYS A 68 -12.62 5.21 6.85
C LYS A 68 -11.84 3.93 7.03
N HIS A 69 -12.00 3.02 6.08
CA HIS A 69 -11.21 1.78 6.10
C HIS A 69 -10.08 1.88 5.08
N TRP A 70 -8.88 1.54 5.51
CA TRP A 70 -7.67 1.61 4.70
C TRP A 70 -7.25 0.20 4.28
N ILE A 71 -6.98 0.03 2.99
CA ILE A 71 -6.53 -1.26 2.45
C ILE A 71 -5.13 -1.08 1.90
N PHE A 72 -4.17 -1.76 2.51
CA PHE A 72 -2.76 -1.70 2.11
C PHE A 72 -2.45 -2.85 1.17
N CYS A 73 -2.03 -2.51 -0.04
CA CYS A 73 -1.71 -3.50 -1.07
C CYS A 73 -0.21 -3.74 -1.10
N ASN A 74 0.54 -2.91 -1.82
CA ASN A 74 2.00 -2.92 -1.75
C ASN A 74 2.43 -1.64 -1.06
N TYR A 75 3.33 -1.74 -0.10
CA TYR A 75 3.67 -0.59 0.73
C TYR A 75 5.17 -0.52 1.06
N ALA A 76 6.01 -0.95 0.10
CA ALA A 76 7.46 -0.94 0.30
C ALA A 76 7.99 0.48 0.47
N ALA A 77 7.32 1.47 -0.10
CA ALA A 77 7.75 2.87 -0.03
C ALA A 77 7.15 3.63 1.15
N ILE A 78 6.45 2.95 2.06
CA ILE A 78 5.90 3.61 3.25
C ILE A 78 7.03 4.00 4.19
N ASN A 79 6.88 5.13 4.85
CA ASN A 79 7.79 5.51 5.92
C ASN A 79 7.57 4.58 7.10
N LEU A 80 8.60 3.85 7.50
CA LEU A 80 8.50 2.83 8.54
C LEU A 80 8.01 3.39 9.87
N GLU A 81 8.26 4.66 10.14
CA GLU A 81 7.79 5.29 11.38
C GLU A 81 6.27 5.36 11.46
N LEU A 82 5.59 5.27 10.32
CA LEU A 82 4.13 5.32 10.30
C LEU A 82 3.48 4.00 10.69
N ILE A 83 4.21 2.88 10.61
CA ILE A 83 3.60 1.57 10.83
C ILE A 83 2.99 1.45 12.21
N SER A 84 3.72 1.85 13.23
CA SER A 84 3.23 1.79 14.61
C SER A 84 1.99 2.67 14.78
N TRP A 85 2.03 3.87 14.21
CA TRP A 85 0.90 4.79 14.29
C TRP A 85 -0.34 4.21 13.60
N ILE A 86 -0.14 3.58 12.43
CA ILE A 86 -1.24 2.96 11.68
C ILE A 86 -1.87 1.83 12.48
N THR A 87 -1.05 0.94 13.03
CA THR A 87 -1.57 -0.21 13.76
C THR A 87 -2.31 0.20 15.02
N ASP A 88 -1.95 1.34 15.61
CA ASP A 88 -2.58 1.80 16.83
C ASP A 88 -3.86 2.62 16.59
N ASN A 89 -4.00 3.24 15.41
CA ASN A 89 -5.03 4.26 15.22
C ASN A 89 -5.97 4.03 14.04
N VAL A 90 -5.61 3.17 13.09
CA VAL A 90 -6.30 3.10 11.80
C VAL A 90 -7.01 1.77 11.64
N SER A 91 -8.23 1.80 11.12
CA SER A 91 -8.92 0.57 10.69
C SER A 91 -8.34 0.16 9.34
N TYR A 92 -7.69 -1.00 9.27
CA TYR A 92 -6.99 -1.38 8.05
C TYR A 92 -7.09 -2.87 7.76
N SER A 93 -6.87 -3.21 6.49
CA SER A 93 -6.69 -4.57 6.00
C SER A 93 -5.47 -4.59 5.09
N ILE A 94 -4.89 -5.75 4.90
CA ILE A 94 -3.73 -5.93 4.03
C ILE A 94 -4.11 -6.95 2.97
N ILE A 95 -3.79 -6.63 1.70
CA ILE A 95 -3.90 -7.58 0.61
C ILE A 95 -2.48 -8.05 0.28
N GLU A 96 -2.26 -9.35 0.36
CA GLU A 96 -0.95 -9.91 0.15
C GLU A 96 -0.86 -10.43 -1.28
N TYR A 97 -0.03 -9.77 -2.10
CA TYR A 97 0.18 -10.17 -3.49
C TYR A 97 1.44 -11.01 -3.68
N ASP A 98 2.39 -10.88 -2.75
CA ASP A 98 3.63 -11.63 -2.80
C ASP A 98 4.07 -11.97 -1.38
N TYR A 99 5.13 -12.73 -1.27
CA TYR A 99 5.67 -13.11 0.04
C TYR A 99 6.59 -12.02 0.54
N LYS A 100 6.02 -10.96 1.13
CA LYS A 100 6.76 -9.80 1.57
C LYS A 100 7.83 -10.12 2.61
N TYR A 101 7.65 -11.22 3.35
CA TYR A 101 8.64 -11.65 4.32
C TYR A 101 9.85 -12.33 3.66
N CYS A 102 9.76 -12.72 2.40
CA CYS A 102 10.79 -13.44 1.69
C CYS A 102 11.68 -12.47 0.92
N LYS A 103 12.98 -12.62 1.03
CA LYS A 103 13.93 -11.75 0.32
C LYS A 103 13.78 -11.83 -1.19
N PHE A 104 13.26 -12.95 -1.71
CA PHE A 104 12.98 -13.11 -3.14
C PHE A 104 11.54 -12.76 -3.49
N ARG A 105 10.72 -12.40 -2.50
CA ARG A 105 9.29 -12.14 -2.66
C ARG A 105 8.51 -13.31 -3.21
N SER A 106 9.11 -14.49 -3.17
CA SER A 106 8.49 -15.74 -3.64
C SER A 106 9.17 -16.90 -2.96
N ALA A 107 8.44 -17.67 -2.18
CA ALA A 107 8.98 -18.83 -1.50
C ALA A 107 9.49 -19.87 -2.51
N GLU A 108 8.83 -19.96 -3.66
CA GLU A 108 9.22 -20.91 -4.72
C GLU A 108 10.52 -20.48 -5.38
N LEU A 109 10.67 -19.21 -5.69
CA LEU A 109 11.90 -18.69 -6.26
C LEU A 109 13.05 -18.82 -5.27
N HIS A 110 12.80 -18.57 -3.98
CA HIS A 110 13.80 -18.74 -2.95
C HIS A 110 14.30 -20.19 -2.90
N ALA A 111 13.37 -21.15 -2.89
CA ALA A 111 13.73 -22.55 -2.85
C ALA A 111 14.52 -22.97 -4.10
N ALA A 112 14.11 -22.50 -5.27
CA ALA A 112 14.79 -22.82 -6.52
C ALA A 112 16.21 -22.23 -6.58
N THR A 113 16.39 -21.04 -6.00
CA THR A 113 17.67 -20.33 -6.05
C THR A 113 18.66 -20.88 -5.03
N GLU A 114 18.21 -21.16 -3.81
CA GLU A 114 19.09 -21.56 -2.71
C GLU A 114 19.06 -23.06 -2.39
N GLY A 115 18.22 -23.82 -3.06
CA GLY A 115 18.22 -25.27 -2.92
C GLY A 115 17.55 -25.81 -1.66
N HIS A 116 16.83 -24.97 -0.91
CA HIS A 116 16.09 -25.41 0.27
C HIS A 116 14.81 -24.58 0.39
N LYS A 117 13.88 -25.04 1.21
CA LYS A 117 12.64 -24.33 1.42
C LYS A 117 12.90 -22.92 1.95
N CYS A 118 12.03 -22.00 1.57
CA CYS A 118 12.10 -20.64 2.08
C CYS A 118 11.88 -20.64 3.60
N ASP A 119 12.84 -20.09 4.32
CA ASP A 119 12.83 -20.01 5.79
C ASP A 119 12.75 -18.59 6.30
N CYS A 120 12.48 -17.63 5.41
CA CYS A 120 12.45 -16.21 5.80
C CYS A 120 11.41 -15.92 6.88
N GLY A 121 10.26 -16.59 6.82
CA GLY A 121 9.21 -16.39 7.80
C GLY A 121 9.59 -16.88 9.19
N VAL A 122 10.57 -17.77 9.28
CA VAL A 122 11.07 -18.27 10.57
C VAL A 122 12.21 -17.41 11.07
N THR A 123 13.13 -17.03 10.18
CA THR A 123 14.38 -16.38 10.57
C THR A 123 14.21 -14.89 10.82
N GLN A 124 13.13 -14.28 10.38
CA GLN A 124 12.90 -12.84 10.51
C GLN A 124 11.98 -12.47 11.67
N ARG A 125 11.73 -13.39 12.54
CA ARG A 125 10.90 -13.12 13.71
C ARG A 125 11.64 -12.42 14.82
#